data_9fc26db3ae64cf76ae8b17f628b2dabe
#
_entry.id   9fc26db3ae64cf76ae8b17f628b2dabe
#
_cell.length_a   1.000
_cell.length_b   1.000
_cell.length_c   1.000
_cell.angle_alpha   90.00
_cell.angle_beta   90.00
_cell.angle_gamma   90.00
#
_symmetry.space_group_name_H-M   'P 1'
#
loop_
_entity.id
_entity.type
_entity.pdbx_description
1 polymer ?
#
loop_
_entity_poly.entity_id
_entity_poly.type
_entity_poly.pdbx_seq_one_letter_code
_entity_poly.pdbx_strand_id
1 'polypeptide(L)'
;QIRSLAHWIEAVMLVVDVEKENSSVGDDTIIAINLTRQIEDVEDFPEDLKEKSKTVPGVKLKHFIGGPCYQTKCFAMCALHATHPDEINSIKSVRVVGNQGGMWVGSTNVKEVAKIAKSDHERLYDSMDNPPCYVNVYWGDARWSRTQLLGELARGSWGMCRADLKD
;
A
#
# COMPACT_ATOMS: atom_id res chain seq x y z
N GLN A 1 -6.16 -20.16 -10.55
CA GLN A 1 -5.13 -20.39 -11.59
C GLN A 1 -4.32 -19.11 -11.73
N ILE A 2 -3.04 -19.20 -11.39
CA ILE A 2 -2.06 -18.11 -11.53
C ILE A 2 -1.99 -17.77 -13.02
N ARG A 3 -2.52 -16.64 -13.43
CA ARG A 3 -2.33 -16.12 -14.78
C ARG A 3 -0.84 -15.81 -14.97
N SER A 4 -0.31 -16.22 -16.10
CA SER A 4 1.08 -16.32 -16.51
C SER A 4 2.03 -15.23 -15.98
N LEU A 5 3.26 -15.62 -15.70
CA LEU A 5 4.42 -14.78 -15.32
C LEU A 5 4.62 -13.53 -16.19
N ALA A 6 4.08 -13.48 -17.41
CA ALA A 6 4.16 -12.34 -18.31
C ALA A 6 3.51 -11.05 -17.79
N HIS A 7 2.59 -11.13 -16.81
CA HIS A 7 1.93 -9.96 -16.23
C HIS A 7 2.75 -9.25 -15.13
N TRP A 8 3.93 -9.79 -14.77
CA TRP A 8 4.82 -9.20 -13.78
C TRP A 8 5.94 -8.34 -14.38
N ILE A 9 6.05 -8.29 -15.72
CA ILE A 9 7.14 -7.60 -16.41
C ILE A 9 7.08 -6.08 -16.22
N GLU A 10 5.92 -5.52 -15.83
CA GLU A 10 5.73 -4.08 -15.60
C GLU A 10 5.30 -3.77 -14.17
N ALA A 11 5.68 -4.59 -13.20
CA ALA A 11 5.31 -4.38 -11.81
C ALA A 11 6.21 -3.33 -11.16
N VAL A 12 5.60 -2.29 -10.59
CA VAL A 12 6.28 -1.36 -9.68
C VAL A 12 5.99 -1.82 -8.25
N MET A 13 7.05 -2.20 -7.54
CA MET A 13 6.95 -2.70 -6.18
C MET A 13 7.41 -1.65 -5.17
N LEU A 14 6.58 -1.35 -4.19
CA LEU A 14 6.92 -0.49 -3.06
C LEU A 14 7.26 -1.37 -1.86
N VAL A 15 8.48 -1.27 -1.34
CA VAL A 15 8.86 -1.90 -0.06
C VAL A 15 8.13 -1.19 1.07
N VAL A 16 7.29 -1.92 1.79
CA VAL A 16 6.47 -1.37 2.88
C VAL A 16 6.95 -1.81 4.26
N ASP A 17 7.69 -2.93 4.34
CA ASP A 17 8.22 -3.43 5.61
C ASP A 17 9.45 -4.31 5.42
N VAL A 18 10.22 -4.46 6.52
CA VAL A 18 11.30 -5.43 6.65
C VAL A 18 11.12 -6.14 7.99
N GLU A 19 10.68 -7.39 7.94
CA GLU A 19 10.58 -8.25 9.12
C GLU A 19 11.97 -8.83 9.43
N LYS A 20 12.53 -8.41 10.55
CA LYS A 20 13.82 -8.96 11.02
C LYS A 20 13.59 -10.33 11.66
N GLU A 21 14.37 -11.29 11.23
CA GLU A 21 14.39 -12.57 11.92
C GLU A 21 15.21 -12.48 13.21
N ASN A 22 14.60 -12.90 14.33
CA ASN A 22 15.23 -12.82 15.66
C ASN A 22 16.39 -13.81 15.87
N SER A 23 16.80 -14.53 14.84
CA SER A 23 17.93 -15.47 14.92
C SER A 23 19.21 -14.83 14.37
N SER A 24 20.34 -15.13 14.99
CA SER A 24 21.67 -14.66 14.56
C SER A 24 22.10 -15.15 13.17
N VAL A 25 21.32 -15.99 12.53
CA VAL A 25 21.58 -16.64 11.23
C VAL A 25 20.42 -16.40 10.24
N GLY A 26 19.35 -15.72 10.67
CA GLY A 26 18.17 -15.52 9.86
C GLY A 26 18.33 -14.44 8.78
N ASP A 27 17.65 -14.64 7.67
CA ASP A 27 17.61 -13.69 6.56
C ASP A 27 16.35 -12.82 6.68
N ASP A 28 16.50 -11.50 6.77
CA ASP A 28 15.40 -10.56 6.88
C ASP A 28 14.39 -10.77 5.75
N THR A 29 13.10 -10.72 6.06
CA THR A 29 12.03 -10.80 5.06
C THR A 29 11.64 -9.40 4.60
N ILE A 30 11.83 -9.11 3.32
CA ILE A 30 11.43 -7.87 2.67
C ILE A 30 10.00 -8.03 2.16
N ILE A 31 9.12 -7.12 2.57
CA ILE A 31 7.70 -7.10 2.21
C ILE A 31 7.44 -5.92 1.29
N ALA A 32 6.87 -6.18 0.12
CA ALA A 32 6.51 -5.13 -0.83
C ALA A 32 5.09 -5.33 -1.38
N ILE A 33 4.52 -4.26 -1.90
CA ILE A 33 3.22 -4.24 -2.58
C ILE A 33 3.39 -3.79 -4.02
N ASN A 34 2.62 -4.39 -4.92
CA ASN A 34 2.55 -3.99 -6.32
C ASN A 34 1.60 -2.78 -6.45
N LEU A 35 2.10 -1.66 -6.97
CA LEU A 35 1.36 -0.42 -7.11
C LEU A 35 0.52 -0.34 -8.40
N THR A 36 0.79 -1.19 -9.39
CA THR A 36 0.30 -1.00 -10.76
C THR A 36 -0.93 -1.84 -11.12
N ARG A 37 -1.27 -2.85 -10.32
CA ARG A 37 -2.33 -3.80 -10.67
C ARG A 37 -3.67 -3.47 -10.03
N GLN A 38 -4.40 -2.51 -10.61
CA GLN A 38 -5.73 -2.14 -10.16
C GLN A 38 -6.76 -3.27 -10.43
N ILE A 39 -7.70 -3.44 -9.54
CA ILE A 39 -8.85 -4.32 -9.68
C ILE A 39 -10.04 -3.46 -10.11
N GLU A 40 -10.57 -3.72 -11.30
CA GLU A 40 -11.65 -2.93 -11.88
C GLU A 40 -13.00 -3.33 -11.32
N ASP A 41 -13.21 -4.62 -11.05
CA ASP A 41 -14.49 -5.19 -10.64
C ASP A 41 -14.43 -5.71 -9.20
N VAL A 42 -15.12 -5.02 -8.30
CA VAL A 42 -15.22 -5.40 -6.87
C VAL A 42 -16.22 -6.53 -6.65
N GLU A 43 -17.05 -6.86 -7.66
CA GLU A 43 -18.05 -7.93 -7.56
C GLU A 43 -17.40 -9.31 -7.47
N ASP A 44 -16.19 -9.47 -8.01
CA ASP A 44 -15.41 -10.71 -7.96
C ASP A 44 -14.71 -10.95 -6.62
N PHE A 45 -14.85 -10.03 -5.65
CA PHE A 45 -14.24 -10.21 -4.33
C PHE A 45 -15.01 -11.22 -3.48
N PRO A 46 -14.29 -12.07 -2.73
CA PRO A 46 -14.88 -12.85 -1.64
C PRO A 46 -15.60 -11.96 -0.64
N GLU A 47 -16.73 -12.42 -0.10
CA GLU A 47 -17.57 -11.64 0.82
C GLU A 47 -16.82 -11.16 2.09
N ASP A 48 -15.87 -11.96 2.59
CA ASP A 48 -15.04 -11.57 3.73
C ASP A 48 -14.11 -10.39 3.41
N LEU A 49 -13.69 -10.24 2.15
CA LEU A 49 -12.91 -9.09 1.68
C LEU A 49 -13.80 -7.86 1.46
N LYS A 50 -15.04 -8.04 0.98
CA LYS A 50 -16.02 -6.96 0.86
C LYS A 50 -16.34 -6.35 2.23
N GLU A 51 -16.48 -7.17 3.28
CA GLU A 51 -16.69 -6.68 4.64
C GLU A 51 -15.50 -5.86 5.16
N LYS A 52 -14.26 -6.33 4.90
CA LYS A 52 -13.03 -5.61 5.26
C LYS A 52 -12.85 -4.32 4.47
N SER A 53 -13.42 -4.22 3.29
CA SER A 53 -13.36 -3.04 2.43
C SER A 53 -14.40 -1.96 2.78
N LYS A 54 -15.27 -2.19 3.77
CA LYS A 54 -16.15 -1.14 4.27
C LYS A 54 -15.36 0.02 4.84
N THR A 55 -15.62 1.19 4.33
CA THR A 55 -14.92 2.42 4.66
C THR A 55 -15.80 3.41 5.44
N VAL A 56 -15.27 4.57 5.74
CA VAL A 56 -16.03 5.69 6.31
C VAL A 56 -16.78 6.45 5.22
N PRO A 57 -17.95 7.03 5.52
CA PRO A 57 -18.70 7.83 4.55
C PRO A 57 -17.85 8.98 3.98
N GLY A 58 -17.95 9.18 2.66
CA GLY A 58 -17.21 10.23 1.94
C GLY A 58 -15.82 9.81 1.44
N VAL A 59 -15.36 8.59 1.75
CA VAL A 59 -14.09 8.05 1.24
C VAL A 59 -14.37 6.94 0.22
N LYS A 60 -13.74 7.01 -0.94
CA LYS A 60 -13.76 5.98 -1.98
C LYS A 60 -12.51 5.12 -1.90
N LEU A 61 -12.67 3.80 -1.96
CA LEU A 61 -11.56 2.86 -2.01
C LEU A 61 -11.25 2.49 -3.46
N LYS A 62 -9.95 2.49 -3.80
CA LYS A 62 -9.44 1.89 -5.02
C LYS A 62 -8.70 0.61 -4.64
N HIS A 63 -9.02 -0.50 -5.28
CA HIS A 63 -8.48 -1.81 -4.95
C HIS A 63 -7.41 -2.23 -5.94
N PHE A 64 -6.36 -2.86 -5.42
CA PHE A 64 -5.20 -3.34 -6.18
C PHE A 64 -4.80 -4.74 -5.71
N ILE A 65 -4.20 -5.53 -6.60
CA ILE A 65 -3.53 -6.77 -6.24
C ILE A 65 -2.11 -6.42 -5.80
N GLY A 66 -1.87 -6.41 -4.49
CA GLY A 66 -0.57 -6.08 -3.91
C GLY A 66 0.49 -7.17 -4.09
N GLY A 67 0.08 -8.43 -4.17
CA GLY A 67 1.00 -9.54 -4.38
C GLY A 67 0.37 -10.93 -4.21
N PRO A 68 1.17 -11.98 -4.42
CA PRO A 68 0.68 -13.37 -4.37
C PRO A 68 0.53 -13.92 -2.95
N CYS A 69 1.19 -13.31 -1.96
CA CYS A 69 1.18 -13.79 -0.58
C CYS A 69 0.03 -13.14 0.21
N TYR A 70 -0.54 -13.88 1.15
CA TYR A 70 -1.54 -13.37 2.11
C TYR A 70 -2.68 -12.56 1.47
N GLN A 71 -3.29 -13.03 0.40
CA GLN A 71 -4.32 -12.32 -0.37
C GLN A 71 -5.57 -11.92 0.43
N THR A 72 -5.76 -12.46 1.63
CA THR A 72 -6.82 -12.08 2.58
C THR A 72 -6.42 -10.92 3.51
N LYS A 73 -5.16 -10.48 3.46
CA LYS A 73 -4.66 -9.30 4.17
C LYS A 73 -4.56 -8.14 3.19
N CYS A 74 -4.65 -6.93 3.69
CA CYS A 74 -4.49 -5.74 2.87
C CYS A 74 -3.59 -4.72 3.54
N PHE A 75 -3.03 -3.84 2.71
CA PHE A 75 -2.32 -2.63 3.11
C PHE A 75 -3.00 -1.45 2.44
N ALA A 76 -3.50 -0.50 3.24
CA ALA A 76 -4.14 0.71 2.74
C ALA A 76 -3.16 1.88 2.74
N MET A 77 -3.22 2.74 1.71
CA MET A 77 -2.39 3.94 1.59
C MET A 77 -3.19 5.13 1.10
N CYS A 78 -2.80 6.33 1.56
CA CYS A 78 -3.26 7.59 0.99
C CYS A 78 -2.17 8.65 1.04
N ALA A 79 -2.28 9.64 0.15
CA ALA A 79 -1.49 10.86 0.22
C ALA A 79 -2.17 11.85 1.17
N LEU A 80 -1.37 12.57 1.94
CA LEU A 80 -1.79 13.65 2.84
C LEU A 80 -1.11 14.95 2.43
N HIS A 81 -1.86 16.04 2.44
CA HIS A 81 -1.40 17.34 1.98
C HIS A 81 -1.54 18.46 3.04
N ALA A 82 -2.45 18.29 4.00
CA ALA A 82 -2.73 19.28 5.06
C ALA A 82 -2.31 18.80 6.45
N THR A 83 -2.07 17.50 6.64
CA THR A 83 -1.74 16.90 7.94
C THR A 83 -0.25 17.02 8.21
N HIS A 84 0.13 17.48 9.41
CA HIS A 84 1.53 17.55 9.80
C HIS A 84 2.10 16.16 10.16
N PRO A 85 3.37 15.85 9.83
CA PRO A 85 3.99 14.56 10.14
C PRO A 85 3.90 14.16 11.62
N ASP A 86 3.99 15.09 12.56
CA ASP A 86 3.93 14.82 13.99
C ASP A 86 2.56 14.28 14.43
N GLU A 87 1.48 14.68 13.75
CA GLU A 87 0.14 14.14 14.02
C GLU A 87 0.09 12.65 13.67
N ILE A 88 0.74 12.25 12.58
CA ILE A 88 0.79 10.85 12.13
C ILE A 88 1.71 10.01 13.01
N ASN A 89 2.86 10.54 13.42
CA ASN A 89 3.81 9.84 14.27
C ASN A 89 3.21 9.43 15.64
N SER A 90 2.16 10.11 16.08
CA SER A 90 1.43 9.74 17.29
C SER A 90 0.53 8.50 17.12
N ILE A 91 0.22 8.10 15.87
CA ILE A 91 -0.71 7.00 15.56
C ILE A 91 0.08 5.71 15.32
N LYS A 92 0.15 4.85 16.34
CA LYS A 92 0.99 3.62 16.32
C LYS A 92 0.68 2.63 15.19
N SER A 93 -0.55 2.62 14.68
CA SER A 93 -1.00 1.68 13.64
C SER A 93 -0.73 2.16 12.22
N VAL A 94 -0.26 3.41 12.06
CA VAL A 94 -0.01 4.05 10.77
C VAL A 94 1.47 4.38 10.67
N ARG A 95 2.04 4.18 9.49
CA ARG A 95 3.43 4.53 9.21
C ARG A 95 3.54 5.46 8.00
N VAL A 96 4.51 6.33 8.02
CA VAL A 96 4.89 7.12 6.85
C VAL A 96 5.65 6.21 5.89
N VAL A 97 5.17 6.08 4.65
CA VAL A 97 5.79 5.25 3.60
C VAL A 97 6.54 6.08 2.56
N GLY A 98 6.35 7.41 2.57
CA GLY A 98 7.07 8.35 1.73
C GLY A 98 6.74 9.79 2.11
N ASN A 99 7.69 10.69 1.87
CA ASN A 99 7.54 12.11 2.20
C ASN A 99 8.01 13.07 1.09
N GLN A 100 8.32 12.55 -0.08
CA GLN A 100 8.67 13.37 -1.25
C GLN A 100 7.40 13.64 -2.07
N GLY A 101 7.16 14.91 -2.35
CA GLY A 101 6.00 15.37 -3.12
C GLY A 101 4.65 15.29 -2.40
N GLY A 102 4.64 15.09 -1.10
CA GLY A 102 3.52 14.89 -0.20
C GLY A 102 3.81 13.76 0.77
N MET A 103 3.16 13.77 1.93
CA MET A 103 3.31 12.70 2.90
C MET A 103 2.40 11.54 2.52
N TRP A 104 2.98 10.36 2.26
CA TRP A 104 2.22 9.13 2.07
C TRP A 104 2.22 8.32 3.36
N VAL A 105 1.03 7.90 3.75
CA VAL A 105 0.83 7.08 4.94
C VAL A 105 0.18 5.76 4.60
N GLY A 106 0.53 4.72 5.37
CA GLY A 106 -0.02 3.39 5.16
C GLY A 106 -0.23 2.60 6.44
N SER A 107 -1.18 1.67 6.39
CA SER A 107 -1.53 0.76 7.49
C SER A 107 -2.26 -0.47 6.97
N THR A 108 -2.23 -1.55 7.74
CA THR A 108 -3.12 -2.70 7.57
C THR A 108 -4.55 -2.42 8.06
N ASN A 109 -4.77 -1.32 8.76
CA ASN A 109 -6.09 -0.87 9.23
C ASN A 109 -6.70 0.12 8.24
N VAL A 110 -7.49 -0.39 7.28
CA VAL A 110 -8.14 0.41 6.22
C VAL A 110 -8.99 1.54 6.81
N LYS A 111 -9.77 1.27 7.87
CA LYS A 111 -10.66 2.27 8.47
C LYS A 111 -9.88 3.43 9.08
N GLU A 112 -8.71 3.18 9.62
CA GLU A 112 -7.88 4.22 10.21
C GLU A 112 -7.27 5.11 9.13
N VAL A 113 -6.71 4.52 8.07
CA VAL A 113 -6.22 5.26 6.91
C VAL A 113 -7.35 6.09 6.29
N ALA A 114 -8.54 5.53 6.16
CA ALA A 114 -9.70 6.25 5.62
C ALA A 114 -10.14 7.45 6.49
N LYS A 115 -10.08 7.32 7.83
CA LYS A 115 -10.37 8.45 8.74
C LYS A 115 -9.34 9.56 8.60
N ILE A 116 -8.06 9.21 8.52
CA ILE A 116 -6.97 10.17 8.35
C ILE A 116 -7.11 10.88 7.00
N ALA A 117 -7.32 10.11 5.92
CA ALA A 117 -7.52 10.67 4.58
C ALA A 117 -8.70 11.65 4.53
N LYS A 118 -9.82 11.29 5.18
CA LYS A 118 -11.00 12.16 5.28
C LYS A 118 -10.69 13.45 6.04
N SER A 119 -10.05 13.36 7.19
CA SER A 119 -9.67 14.53 7.99
C SER A 119 -8.72 15.46 7.24
N ASP A 120 -7.72 14.91 6.53
CA ASP A 120 -6.81 15.69 5.70
C ASP A 120 -7.54 16.38 4.55
N HIS A 121 -8.45 15.64 3.90
CA HIS A 121 -9.27 16.15 2.81
C HIS A 121 -10.20 17.29 3.27
N GLU A 122 -10.86 17.16 4.42
CA GLU A 122 -11.72 18.18 4.99
C GLU A 122 -10.96 19.47 5.38
N ARG A 123 -9.66 19.36 5.68
CA ARG A 123 -8.78 20.55 5.93
C ARG A 123 -8.41 21.30 4.65
N LEU A 124 -8.35 20.59 3.52
CA LEU A 124 -7.97 21.16 2.23
C LEU A 124 -9.14 21.82 1.49
N TYR A 125 -10.33 21.26 1.68
CA TYR A 125 -11.48 21.60 0.86
C TYR A 125 -12.68 21.99 1.73
N ASP A 126 -13.08 23.26 1.63
CA ASP A 126 -14.15 23.87 2.45
C ASP A 126 -15.48 24.04 1.66
N SER A 127 -15.58 23.46 0.45
CA SER A 127 -16.73 23.68 -0.43
C SER A 127 -17.44 22.41 -0.87
N MET A 128 -18.69 22.55 -1.37
CA MET A 128 -19.52 21.42 -1.83
C MET A 128 -18.98 20.72 -3.11
N ASP A 129 -18.10 21.37 -3.87
CA ASP A 129 -17.53 20.83 -5.12
C ASP A 129 -16.19 20.13 -4.92
N ASN A 130 -16.01 19.47 -3.79
CA ASN A 130 -14.76 18.80 -3.43
C ASN A 130 -14.49 17.59 -4.33
N PRO A 131 -13.23 17.38 -4.77
CA PRO A 131 -12.84 16.14 -5.42
C PRO A 131 -13.07 14.96 -4.47
N PRO A 132 -13.36 13.76 -4.97
CA PRO A 132 -13.56 12.62 -4.08
C PRO A 132 -12.28 12.25 -3.32
N CYS A 133 -12.41 11.99 -2.01
CA CYS A 133 -11.33 11.47 -1.19
C CYS A 133 -11.08 9.99 -1.53
N TYR A 134 -9.83 9.62 -1.84
CA TYR A 134 -9.47 8.26 -2.21
C TYR A 134 -8.46 7.65 -1.23
N VAL A 135 -8.63 6.34 -1.01
CA VAL A 135 -7.65 5.48 -0.33
C VAL A 135 -7.38 4.27 -1.22
N ASN A 136 -6.11 3.99 -1.48
CA ASN A 136 -5.68 2.81 -2.21
C ASN A 136 -5.56 1.62 -1.26
N VAL A 137 -6.14 0.47 -1.62
CA VAL A 137 -6.11 -0.76 -0.82
C VAL A 137 -5.48 -1.87 -1.66
N TYR A 138 -4.33 -2.35 -1.20
CA TYR A 138 -3.53 -3.38 -1.84
C TYR A 138 -3.77 -4.71 -1.14
N TRP A 139 -4.32 -5.70 -1.86
CA TRP A 139 -4.61 -7.04 -1.36
C TRP A 139 -3.44 -7.98 -1.59
N GLY A 140 -2.98 -8.61 -0.53
CA GLY A 140 -1.79 -9.44 -0.54
C GLY A 140 -0.49 -8.62 -0.61
N ASP A 141 0.61 -9.32 -0.53
CA ASP A 141 1.96 -8.78 -0.59
C ASP A 141 2.89 -9.70 -1.40
N ALA A 142 4.07 -9.22 -1.73
CA ALA A 142 5.18 -10.02 -2.22
C ALA A 142 6.27 -10.05 -1.16
N ARG A 143 6.92 -11.20 -1.00
CA ARG A 143 7.91 -11.43 0.04
C ARG A 143 9.16 -12.06 -0.52
N TRP A 144 10.29 -11.54 -0.12
CA TRP A 144 11.61 -12.09 -0.42
C TRP A 144 12.42 -12.19 0.86
N SER A 145 13.24 -13.23 0.95
CA SER A 145 14.39 -13.12 1.82
C SER A 145 15.36 -12.08 1.24
N ARG A 146 16.16 -11.45 2.09
CA ARG A 146 17.17 -10.49 1.64
C ARG A 146 18.11 -11.10 0.59
N THR A 147 18.57 -12.33 0.83
CA THR A 147 19.44 -13.05 -0.10
C THR A 147 18.77 -13.33 -1.44
N GLN A 148 17.48 -13.71 -1.43
CA GLN A 148 16.71 -13.93 -2.64
C GLN A 148 16.58 -12.64 -3.46
N LEU A 149 16.18 -11.53 -2.83
CA LEU A 149 16.02 -10.25 -3.51
C LEU A 149 17.34 -9.74 -4.11
N LEU A 150 18.45 -9.81 -3.34
CA LEU A 150 19.77 -9.45 -3.85
C LEU A 150 20.19 -10.30 -5.04
N GLY A 151 19.87 -11.60 -5.02
CA GLY A 151 20.12 -12.50 -6.15
C GLY A 151 19.31 -12.14 -7.39
N GLU A 152 18.04 -11.74 -7.23
CA GLU A 152 17.18 -11.31 -8.33
C GLU A 152 17.62 -9.96 -8.90
N LEU A 153 18.05 -9.02 -8.05
CA LEU A 153 18.65 -7.74 -8.48
C LEU A 153 19.96 -7.97 -9.27
N ALA A 154 20.84 -8.84 -8.76
CA ALA A 154 22.11 -9.16 -9.43
C ALA A 154 21.93 -9.80 -10.81
N ARG A 155 20.83 -10.53 -11.02
CA ARG A 155 20.48 -11.12 -12.33
C ARG A 155 19.69 -10.17 -13.24
N GLY A 156 19.39 -8.94 -12.78
CA GLY A 156 18.60 -7.97 -13.54
C GLY A 156 17.11 -8.29 -13.61
N SER A 157 16.58 -9.18 -12.75
CA SER A 157 15.14 -9.46 -12.66
C SER A 157 14.37 -8.25 -12.11
N TRP A 158 15.02 -7.47 -11.25
CA TRP A 158 14.51 -6.21 -10.68
C TRP A 158 15.55 -5.10 -10.81
N GLY A 159 15.08 -3.88 -10.99
CA GLY A 159 15.85 -2.66 -10.80
C GLY A 159 15.41 -1.95 -9.53
N MET A 160 16.31 -1.21 -8.92
CA MET A 160 15.97 -0.31 -7.81
C MET A 160 16.00 1.13 -8.31
N CYS A 161 14.95 1.89 -7.97
CA CYS A 161 14.93 3.33 -8.19
C CYS A 161 14.45 4.04 -6.93
N ARG A 162 14.81 5.31 -6.80
CA ARG A 162 14.09 6.26 -5.97
C ARG A 162 13.00 6.87 -6.85
N ALA A 163 11.76 6.73 -6.43
CA ALA A 163 10.63 7.37 -7.11
C ALA A 163 9.91 8.29 -6.14
N ASP A 164 9.32 9.36 -6.68
CA ASP A 164 8.27 10.10 -6.00
C ASP A 164 6.97 9.30 -6.16
N LEU A 165 6.20 9.12 -5.08
CA LEU A 165 4.91 8.42 -5.14
C LEU A 165 3.83 9.20 -5.92
N LYS A 166 4.18 10.34 -6.49
CA LYS A 166 3.35 11.10 -7.44
C LYS A 166 3.47 10.60 -8.89
N ASP A 167 4.57 9.93 -9.20
CA ASP A 167 4.84 9.39 -10.53
C ASP A 167 4.15 8.04 -10.72
#